data_fb5300e4bea6a3012b61c9cc5b80a7c8
#
_entry.id   fb5300e4bea6a3012b61c9cc5b80a7c8
#
_cell.length_a   1.000
_cell.length_b   1.000
_cell.length_c   1.000
_cell.angle_alpha   90.00
_cell.angle_beta   90.00
_cell.angle_gamma   90.00
#
_symmetry.space_group_name_H-M   'P 1'
#
loop_
_entity.id
_entity.type
_entity.pdbx_description
1 polymer ?
#
loop_
_entity_poly.entity_id
_entity_poly.type
_entity_poly.pdbx_seq_one_letter_code
_entity_poly.pdbx_strand_id
1 'polypeptide(L)'
;MNTLVALPAGSPAGVLQTILASNPAIQPRVIIDGLGAVIEAPTPVVAALSAFPGVAAAVTGALPAGLPVNPVLQPWIDAWNKQFDPAYQASLAARPAKWLTTGNPPPGASGTPAPPTSTLDGTVAFGLVTVNGPAAAALSPSDVIDINLGVLNAIGHLTRNAPDAARLVFVIEWQPVTLVGVVDPLSIPGPIPNSTFDDQENREKQWRDPALAAIGQPAGFPGVTNYRNALLGRTWWGGVHADKSIVGFVSRYNTAMSAYAAMGRLVVNLPQTDVFPGRIHIDRVVAHEMCHLFEAQDEYDGCAPFVMSGPFHAVNGNCISNPLATLGQAPCLMAGTSDDLCNWTKAHVGWQPFP
;
A
#
# COMPACT_ATOMS: atom_id res chain seq x y z
N MET A 1 -15.87 3.29 13.31
CA MET A 1 -16.41 2.45 12.21
C MET A 1 -16.01 3.11 10.90
N ASN A 2 -15.38 2.36 10.00
CA ASN A 2 -14.97 2.92 8.70
C ASN A 2 -16.21 3.22 7.84
N THR A 3 -16.23 4.41 7.28
CA THR A 3 -17.30 4.92 6.42
C THR A 3 -16.69 5.47 5.15
N LEU A 4 -17.18 5.04 4.00
CA LEU A 4 -16.83 5.69 2.74
C LEU A 4 -17.76 6.87 2.50
N VAL A 5 -17.18 8.06 2.38
CA VAL A 5 -17.85 9.28 1.90
C VAL A 5 -17.47 9.46 0.45
N ALA A 6 -18.41 9.20 -0.46
CA ALA A 6 -18.22 9.37 -1.89
C ALA A 6 -18.81 10.70 -2.35
N LEU A 7 -18.11 11.39 -3.25
CA LEU A 7 -18.53 12.65 -3.82
C LEU A 7 -18.90 12.48 -5.30
N PRO A 8 -19.84 13.29 -5.83
CA PRO A 8 -20.15 13.29 -7.25
C PRO A 8 -18.95 13.62 -8.13
N ALA A 9 -18.94 13.13 -9.37
CA ALA A 9 -17.95 13.51 -10.35
C ALA A 9 -17.91 15.03 -10.53
N GLY A 10 -16.69 15.58 -10.58
CA GLY A 10 -16.48 17.02 -10.73
C GLY A 10 -16.73 17.86 -9.47
N SER A 11 -16.92 17.22 -8.32
CA SER A 11 -17.01 17.96 -7.04
C SER A 11 -15.74 18.78 -6.80
N PRO A 12 -15.86 20.06 -6.40
CA PRO A 12 -14.69 20.85 -6.02
C PRO A 12 -13.95 20.24 -4.84
N ALA A 13 -12.60 20.33 -4.84
CA ALA A 13 -11.76 19.82 -3.75
C ALA A 13 -12.16 20.37 -2.36
N GLY A 14 -12.64 21.61 -2.28
CA GLY A 14 -13.10 22.27 -1.06
C GLY A 14 -14.34 21.61 -0.41
N VAL A 15 -15.12 20.81 -1.16
CA VAL A 15 -16.29 20.10 -0.58
C VAL A 15 -15.81 19.09 0.46
N LEU A 16 -14.82 18.27 0.12
CA LEU A 16 -14.27 17.30 1.09
C LEU A 16 -13.63 18.01 2.29
N GLN A 17 -12.91 19.11 2.06
CA GLN A 17 -12.33 19.92 3.14
C GLN A 17 -13.41 20.43 4.09
N THR A 18 -14.53 20.94 3.56
CA THR A 18 -15.65 21.41 4.37
C THR A 18 -16.26 20.26 5.17
N ILE A 19 -16.43 19.08 4.56
CA ILE A 19 -16.93 17.89 5.23
C ILE A 19 -16.01 17.48 6.37
N LEU A 20 -14.72 17.35 6.12
CA LEU A 20 -13.75 16.94 7.15
C LEU A 20 -13.64 17.95 8.30
N ALA A 21 -13.80 19.26 8.00
CA ALA A 21 -13.79 20.33 8.99
C ALA A 21 -15.12 20.49 9.73
N SER A 22 -16.23 19.90 9.24
CA SER A 22 -17.57 20.10 9.79
C SER A 22 -17.76 19.51 11.19
N ASN A 23 -16.95 18.51 11.54
CA ASN A 23 -17.06 17.86 12.84
C ASN A 23 -15.68 17.28 13.27
N PRO A 24 -15.14 17.66 14.43
CA PRO A 24 -13.85 17.18 14.92
C PRO A 24 -13.80 15.66 15.23
N ALA A 25 -14.97 15.01 15.30
CA ALA A 25 -15.04 13.56 15.45
C ALA A 25 -14.85 12.80 14.13
N ILE A 26 -14.73 13.50 13.01
CA ILE A 26 -14.40 12.90 11.71
C ILE A 26 -12.87 12.76 11.63
N GLN A 27 -12.43 11.51 11.54
CA GLN A 27 -11.01 11.20 11.36
C GLN A 27 -10.80 10.57 9.98
N PRO A 28 -10.18 11.28 9.02
CA PRO A 28 -9.84 10.67 7.74
C PRO A 28 -8.77 9.58 7.95
N ARG A 29 -8.93 8.47 7.25
CA ARG A 29 -7.96 7.36 7.20
C ARG A 29 -7.35 7.24 5.81
N VAL A 30 -8.20 7.36 4.79
CA VAL A 30 -7.77 7.34 3.40
C VAL A 30 -8.52 8.43 2.64
N ILE A 31 -7.82 9.21 1.86
CA ILE A 31 -8.39 10.12 0.86
C ILE A 31 -8.04 9.54 -0.51
N ILE A 32 -9.05 9.25 -1.32
CA ILE A 32 -8.86 8.79 -2.71
C ILE A 32 -9.15 10.00 -3.59
N ASP A 33 -8.12 10.46 -4.28
CA ASP A 33 -8.18 11.67 -5.10
C ASP A 33 -9.28 11.55 -6.15
N GLY A 34 -10.17 12.53 -6.18
CA GLY A 34 -11.31 12.57 -7.11
C GLY A 34 -12.52 11.71 -6.75
N LEU A 35 -12.46 10.85 -5.70
CA LEU A 35 -13.57 10.02 -5.27
C LEU A 35 -14.18 10.48 -3.93
N GLY A 36 -13.35 10.68 -2.92
CA GLY A 36 -13.82 10.95 -1.55
C GLY A 36 -12.84 10.47 -0.49
N ALA A 37 -13.39 10.06 0.66
CA ALA A 37 -12.57 9.62 1.77
C ALA A 37 -13.18 8.41 2.50
N VAL A 38 -12.31 7.51 2.99
CA VAL A 38 -12.66 6.59 4.07
C VAL A 38 -12.35 7.29 5.39
N ILE A 39 -13.36 7.44 6.20
CA ILE A 39 -13.29 8.13 7.49
C ILE A 39 -13.65 7.19 8.64
N GLU A 40 -13.18 7.53 9.80
CA GLU A 40 -13.71 6.99 11.06
C GLU A 40 -14.55 8.05 11.73
N ALA A 41 -15.82 7.72 12.02
CA ALA A 41 -16.75 8.65 12.66
C ALA A 41 -17.83 7.89 13.46
N PRO A 42 -18.41 8.51 14.49
CA PRO A 42 -19.58 7.98 15.20
C PRO A 42 -20.81 7.88 14.28
N THR A 43 -21.66 6.88 14.53
CA THR A 43 -22.89 6.64 13.72
C THR A 43 -23.76 7.89 13.50
N PRO A 44 -24.03 8.75 14.50
CA PRO A 44 -24.83 9.96 14.28
C PRO A 44 -24.18 10.93 13.29
N VAL A 45 -22.85 11.01 13.29
CA VAL A 45 -22.09 11.86 12.34
C VAL A 45 -22.20 11.31 10.92
N VAL A 46 -22.09 9.99 10.74
CA VAL A 46 -22.27 9.33 9.43
C VAL A 46 -23.67 9.62 8.86
N ALA A 47 -24.70 9.53 9.68
CA ALA A 47 -26.08 9.84 9.26
C ALA A 47 -26.22 11.30 8.79
N ALA A 48 -25.58 12.24 9.51
CA ALA A 48 -25.57 13.65 9.12
C ALA A 48 -24.79 13.88 7.80
N LEU A 49 -23.71 13.15 7.57
CA LEU A 49 -22.93 13.25 6.33
C LEU A 49 -23.70 12.80 5.10
N SER A 50 -24.59 11.81 5.22
CA SER A 50 -25.45 11.37 4.11
C SER A 50 -26.41 12.47 3.61
N ALA A 51 -26.74 13.45 4.47
CA ALA A 51 -27.54 14.60 4.11
C ALA A 51 -26.72 15.86 3.77
N PHE A 52 -25.38 15.76 3.81
CA PHE A 52 -24.52 16.92 3.59
C PHE A 52 -24.51 17.30 2.09
N PRO A 53 -24.71 18.61 1.76
CA PRO A 53 -24.69 19.07 0.38
C PRO A 53 -23.37 18.69 -0.34
N GLY A 54 -23.47 18.08 -1.52
CA GLY A 54 -22.30 17.65 -2.29
C GLY A 54 -21.76 16.27 -1.90
N VAL A 55 -22.41 15.52 -1.01
CA VAL A 55 -22.11 14.10 -0.76
C VAL A 55 -23.02 13.24 -1.64
N ALA A 56 -22.43 12.33 -2.42
CA ALA A 56 -23.19 11.34 -3.18
C ALA A 56 -23.65 10.18 -2.29
N ALA A 57 -22.79 9.74 -1.38
CA ALA A 57 -23.11 8.72 -0.37
C ALA A 57 -22.15 8.81 0.81
N ALA A 58 -22.63 8.45 2.01
CA ALA A 58 -21.82 8.18 3.19
C ALA A 58 -22.30 6.86 3.80
N VAL A 59 -21.52 5.79 3.66
CA VAL A 59 -21.95 4.44 4.01
C VAL A 59 -20.87 3.65 4.76
N THR A 60 -21.33 2.83 5.69
CA THR A 60 -20.49 1.85 6.41
C THR A 60 -20.57 0.45 5.80
N GLY A 61 -21.42 0.27 4.80
CA GLY A 61 -21.65 -0.96 4.05
C GLY A 61 -21.35 -0.76 2.57
N ALA A 62 -21.87 -1.65 1.74
CA ALA A 62 -21.76 -1.53 0.29
C ALA A 62 -22.44 -0.25 -0.22
N LEU A 63 -21.82 0.38 -1.19
CA LEU A 63 -22.39 1.53 -1.90
C LEU A 63 -23.52 1.08 -2.83
N PRO A 64 -24.60 1.86 -2.95
CA PRO A 64 -25.65 1.59 -3.93
C PRO A 64 -25.10 1.70 -5.36
N ALA A 65 -25.69 0.96 -6.28
CA ALA A 65 -25.37 1.06 -7.70
C ALA A 65 -25.81 2.42 -8.28
N GLY A 66 -25.13 2.88 -9.32
CA GLY A 66 -25.53 4.06 -10.09
C GLY A 66 -25.21 5.40 -9.43
N LEU A 67 -24.26 5.44 -8.50
CA LEU A 67 -23.79 6.71 -7.95
C LEU A 67 -23.14 7.57 -9.05
N PRO A 68 -23.36 8.91 -9.02
CA PRO A 68 -22.82 9.83 -10.00
C PRO A 68 -21.32 10.16 -9.73
N VAL A 69 -20.51 9.14 -9.59
CA VAL A 69 -19.06 9.27 -9.37
C VAL A 69 -18.30 9.27 -10.70
N ASN A 70 -17.03 9.68 -10.67
CA ASN A 70 -16.17 9.60 -11.83
C ASN A 70 -16.01 8.15 -12.30
N PRO A 71 -16.40 7.79 -13.54
CA PRO A 71 -16.32 6.40 -14.02
C PRO A 71 -14.92 5.80 -13.96
N VAL A 72 -13.86 6.60 -14.09
CA VAL A 72 -12.46 6.15 -13.96
C VAL A 72 -12.21 5.57 -12.57
N LEU A 73 -12.94 6.02 -11.55
CA LEU A 73 -12.79 5.57 -10.16
C LEU A 73 -13.74 4.43 -9.77
N GLN A 74 -14.56 3.93 -10.71
CA GLN A 74 -15.45 2.80 -10.47
C GLN A 74 -14.75 1.58 -9.85
N PRO A 75 -13.50 1.20 -10.25
CA PRO A 75 -12.79 0.08 -9.62
C PRO A 75 -12.54 0.25 -8.12
N TRP A 76 -12.44 1.48 -7.60
CA TRP A 76 -12.34 1.73 -6.16
C TRP A 76 -13.66 1.49 -5.43
N ILE A 77 -14.78 1.83 -6.07
CA ILE A 77 -16.13 1.53 -5.55
C ILE A 77 -16.36 0.03 -5.53
N ASP A 78 -16.00 -0.66 -6.62
CA ASP A 78 -16.13 -2.10 -6.72
C ASP A 78 -15.25 -2.81 -5.67
N ALA A 79 -14.04 -2.30 -5.44
CA ALA A 79 -13.15 -2.76 -4.38
C ALA A 79 -13.76 -2.55 -2.98
N TRP A 80 -14.31 -1.35 -2.72
CA TRP A 80 -15.03 -1.09 -1.48
C TRP A 80 -16.21 -2.05 -1.29
N ASN A 81 -17.05 -2.24 -2.32
CA ASN A 81 -18.21 -3.12 -2.25
C ASN A 81 -17.82 -4.58 -2.04
N LYS A 82 -16.71 -5.02 -2.66
CA LYS A 82 -16.20 -6.39 -2.52
C LYS A 82 -15.87 -6.75 -1.06
N GLN A 83 -15.53 -5.80 -0.22
CA GLN A 83 -15.30 -6.06 1.21
C GLN A 83 -16.54 -6.64 1.90
N PHE A 84 -17.73 -6.38 1.40
CA PHE A 84 -19.01 -6.84 1.97
C PHE A 84 -19.57 -8.08 1.27
N ASP A 85 -18.86 -8.60 0.27
CA ASP A 85 -19.22 -9.87 -0.41
C ASP A 85 -19.02 -11.04 0.56
N PRO A 86 -20.07 -11.85 0.84
CA PRO A 86 -19.95 -12.99 1.74
C PRO A 86 -18.89 -14.01 1.31
N ALA A 87 -18.68 -14.23 0.01
CA ALA A 87 -17.66 -15.15 -0.50
C ALA A 87 -16.26 -14.60 -0.21
N TYR A 88 -16.04 -13.29 -0.39
CA TYR A 88 -14.78 -12.65 -0.03
C TYR A 88 -14.53 -12.72 1.47
N GLN A 89 -15.51 -12.42 2.31
CA GLN A 89 -15.40 -12.53 3.77
C GLN A 89 -15.10 -13.96 4.23
N ALA A 90 -15.74 -14.95 3.63
CA ALA A 90 -15.43 -16.35 3.89
C ALA A 90 -13.99 -16.70 3.52
N SER A 91 -13.49 -16.19 2.40
CA SER A 91 -12.11 -16.42 1.96
C SER A 91 -11.08 -15.76 2.91
N LEU A 92 -11.38 -14.57 3.43
CA LEU A 92 -10.55 -13.91 4.45
C LEU A 92 -10.52 -14.71 5.75
N ALA A 93 -11.66 -15.21 6.20
CA ALA A 93 -11.75 -16.02 7.42
C ALA A 93 -11.00 -17.35 7.30
N ALA A 94 -10.95 -17.93 6.09
CA ALA A 94 -10.27 -19.19 5.81
C ALA A 94 -8.76 -19.02 5.55
N ARG A 95 -8.26 -17.80 5.35
CA ARG A 95 -6.84 -17.60 5.02
C ARG A 95 -5.93 -17.95 6.21
N PRO A 96 -4.78 -18.62 5.96
CA PRO A 96 -3.87 -18.96 7.04
C PRO A 96 -3.28 -17.70 7.70
N ALA A 97 -3.08 -17.73 9.02
CA ALA A 97 -2.40 -16.67 9.74
C ALA A 97 -0.96 -16.51 9.22
N LYS A 98 -0.24 -17.63 9.13
CA LYS A 98 1.10 -17.66 8.52
C LYS A 98 0.96 -17.65 7.00
N TRP A 99 1.42 -16.60 6.34
CA TRP A 99 1.29 -16.36 4.91
C TRP A 99 2.64 -16.21 4.18
N LEU A 100 3.73 -15.94 4.90
CA LEU A 100 5.09 -16.08 4.39
C LEU A 100 5.64 -17.43 4.85
N THR A 101 6.04 -18.24 3.89
CA THR A 101 6.80 -19.48 4.14
C THR A 101 8.22 -19.27 3.62
N THR A 102 9.16 -19.86 4.34
CA THR A 102 10.58 -19.85 3.99
C THR A 102 10.77 -20.24 2.52
N GLY A 103 11.42 -19.39 1.75
CA GLY A 103 11.76 -19.82 0.39
C GLY A 103 12.36 -18.80 -0.55
N ASN A 104 12.05 -17.53 -0.43
CA ASN A 104 12.73 -16.46 -1.15
C ASN A 104 12.66 -15.19 -0.29
N PRO A 105 13.63 -15.00 0.63
CA PRO A 105 13.77 -13.68 1.19
C PRO A 105 14.02 -12.72 0.02
N PRO A 106 13.38 -11.55 -0.01
CA PRO A 106 13.83 -10.49 -0.89
C PRO A 106 15.33 -10.33 -0.69
N PRO A 107 16.13 -10.07 -1.73
CA PRO A 107 17.51 -9.75 -1.55
C PRO A 107 17.54 -8.65 -0.50
N GLY A 108 18.17 -8.97 0.63
CA GLY A 108 18.20 -8.06 1.77
C GLY A 108 18.50 -6.69 1.24
N ALA A 109 17.79 -5.69 1.66
CA ALA A 109 18.04 -4.30 1.31
C ALA A 109 19.45 -3.91 1.80
N SER A 110 20.47 -4.48 1.17
CA SER A 110 21.86 -4.01 1.21
C SER A 110 21.96 -2.77 0.35
N GLY A 111 20.93 -1.95 0.41
CA GLY A 111 20.87 -0.65 -0.22
C GLY A 111 21.40 0.38 0.75
N THR A 112 22.10 1.36 0.22
CA THR A 112 22.43 2.62 0.89
C THR A 112 21.34 3.03 1.87
N PRO A 113 21.68 3.41 3.11
CA PRO A 113 20.72 3.85 4.09
C PRO A 113 19.77 4.87 3.44
N ALA A 114 18.48 4.64 3.57
CA ALA A 114 17.50 5.67 3.27
C ALA A 114 17.88 6.95 4.03
N PRO A 115 17.58 8.15 3.51
CA PRO A 115 17.82 9.36 4.26
C PRO A 115 17.18 9.24 5.64
N PRO A 116 17.79 9.81 6.70
CA PRO A 116 17.46 9.51 8.07
C PRO A 116 15.97 9.66 8.34
N THR A 117 15.38 8.58 8.82
CA THR A 117 14.21 8.54 9.69
C THR A 117 12.91 9.12 9.14
N SER A 118 12.27 8.44 8.22
CA SER A 118 10.86 8.71 8.00
C SER A 118 10.00 7.81 8.91
N THR A 119 9.43 8.39 9.96
CA THR A 119 8.39 7.73 10.76
C THR A 119 7.14 7.49 9.91
N LEU A 120 6.43 6.40 10.15
CA LEU A 120 5.13 6.16 9.52
C LEU A 120 4.04 6.89 10.30
N ASP A 121 3.96 8.21 10.11
CA ASP A 121 3.01 9.10 10.79
C ASP A 121 2.59 10.25 9.86
N GLY A 122 1.63 11.04 10.33
CA GLY A 122 1.11 12.19 9.59
C GLY A 122 0.41 11.78 8.30
N THR A 123 0.51 12.61 7.29
CA THR A 123 -0.12 12.36 5.98
C THR A 123 0.89 11.78 4.99
N VAL A 124 0.61 10.59 4.50
CA VAL A 124 1.43 9.87 3.53
C VAL A 124 0.76 9.91 2.15
N ALA A 125 1.39 10.55 1.19
CA ALA A 125 0.96 10.50 -0.20
C ALA A 125 1.41 9.19 -0.85
N PHE A 126 0.46 8.44 -1.37
CA PHE A 126 0.71 7.18 -2.06
C PHE A 126 0.33 7.28 -3.54
N GLY A 127 1.34 7.34 -4.41
CA GLY A 127 1.15 7.21 -5.86
C GLY A 127 1.04 5.75 -6.26
N LEU A 128 -0.17 5.26 -6.51
CA LEU A 128 -0.41 3.90 -6.97
C LEU A 128 -0.44 3.85 -8.50
N VAL A 129 0.58 3.24 -9.10
CA VAL A 129 0.68 3.03 -10.55
C VAL A 129 0.32 1.58 -10.86
N THR A 130 -0.85 1.36 -11.48
CA THR A 130 -1.24 0.04 -11.98
C THR A 130 -0.84 -0.08 -13.44
N VAL A 131 0.07 -1.01 -13.75
CA VAL A 131 0.69 -1.13 -15.06
C VAL A 131 0.04 -2.29 -15.82
N ASN A 132 -0.80 -1.94 -16.79
CA ASN A 132 -1.45 -2.86 -17.70
C ASN A 132 -0.58 -3.04 -18.95
N GLY A 133 -0.19 -4.25 -19.25
CA GLY A 133 0.63 -4.62 -20.40
C GLY A 133 -0.14 -5.41 -21.45
N PRO A 134 0.53 -5.80 -22.57
CA PRO A 134 -0.05 -6.66 -23.58
C PRO A 134 -0.10 -8.12 -23.14
N ALA A 135 -1.00 -8.91 -23.75
CA ALA A 135 -1.10 -10.36 -23.61
C ALA A 135 -1.08 -10.84 -22.14
N ALA A 136 -0.07 -11.62 -21.73
CA ALA A 136 0.04 -12.17 -20.38
C ALA A 136 0.25 -11.09 -19.29
N ALA A 137 0.73 -9.92 -19.67
CA ALA A 137 0.88 -8.79 -18.76
C ALA A 137 -0.38 -7.92 -18.64
N ALA A 138 -1.50 -8.31 -19.29
CA ALA A 138 -2.75 -7.57 -19.22
C ALA A 138 -3.42 -7.75 -17.85
N LEU A 139 -3.83 -6.63 -17.25
CA LEU A 139 -4.67 -6.62 -16.06
C LEU A 139 -6.13 -6.81 -16.46
N SER A 140 -6.78 -7.83 -15.90
CA SER A 140 -8.22 -7.98 -16.01
C SER A 140 -8.95 -6.95 -15.11
N PRO A 141 -10.23 -6.66 -15.36
CA PRO A 141 -11.01 -5.81 -14.44
C PRO A 141 -11.01 -6.33 -12.99
N SER A 142 -11.04 -7.66 -12.80
CA SER A 142 -10.94 -8.26 -11.46
C SER A 142 -9.57 -8.05 -10.81
N ASP A 143 -8.48 -8.05 -11.59
CA ASP A 143 -7.15 -7.71 -11.06
C ASP A 143 -7.12 -6.30 -10.49
N VAL A 144 -7.69 -5.34 -11.21
CA VAL A 144 -7.72 -3.93 -10.78
C VAL A 144 -8.54 -3.77 -9.49
N ILE A 145 -9.69 -4.46 -9.40
CA ILE A 145 -10.51 -4.47 -8.17
C ILE A 145 -9.71 -5.08 -7.01
N ASP A 146 -9.03 -6.20 -7.22
CA ASP A 146 -8.26 -6.87 -6.18
C ASP A 146 -7.05 -6.04 -5.72
N ILE A 147 -6.37 -5.35 -6.63
CA ILE A 147 -5.30 -4.41 -6.31
C ILE A 147 -5.82 -3.29 -5.40
N ASN A 148 -6.91 -2.62 -5.82
CA ASN A 148 -7.46 -1.50 -5.08
C ASN A 148 -7.98 -1.94 -3.70
N LEU A 149 -8.62 -3.11 -3.62
CA LEU A 149 -9.06 -3.72 -2.36
C LEU A 149 -7.87 -4.06 -1.47
N GLY A 150 -6.81 -4.66 -2.05
CA GLY A 150 -5.59 -4.96 -1.34
C GLY A 150 -4.94 -3.71 -0.74
N VAL A 151 -4.89 -2.61 -1.49
CA VAL A 151 -4.37 -1.32 -1.01
C VAL A 151 -5.25 -0.76 0.12
N LEU A 152 -6.57 -0.77 -0.02
CA LEU A 152 -7.48 -0.29 1.05
C LEU A 152 -7.31 -1.09 2.33
N ASN A 153 -7.21 -2.42 2.23
CA ASN A 153 -7.02 -3.29 3.39
C ASN A 153 -5.63 -3.13 3.99
N ALA A 154 -4.58 -2.99 3.17
CA ALA A 154 -3.22 -2.73 3.64
C ALA A 154 -3.14 -1.45 4.48
N ILE A 155 -3.71 -0.37 3.98
CA ILE A 155 -3.83 0.88 4.73
C ILE A 155 -4.67 0.68 6.00
N GLY A 156 -5.75 -0.10 5.91
CA GLY A 156 -6.56 -0.47 7.07
C GLY A 156 -5.76 -1.25 8.13
N HIS A 157 -4.85 -2.13 7.76
CA HIS A 157 -3.93 -2.80 8.69
C HIS A 157 -3.00 -1.81 9.38
N LEU A 158 -2.36 -0.93 8.60
CA LEU A 158 -1.42 0.06 9.12
C LEU A 158 -2.12 1.07 10.06
N THR A 159 -3.25 1.63 9.64
CA THR A 159 -3.96 2.63 10.44
C THR A 159 -4.58 2.06 11.73
N ARG A 160 -4.97 0.78 11.75
CA ARG A 160 -5.43 0.12 12.99
C ARG A 160 -4.31 -0.13 13.99
N ASN A 161 -3.09 -0.38 13.50
CA ASN A 161 -1.92 -0.60 14.33
C ASN A 161 -1.26 0.71 14.79
N ALA A 162 -1.52 1.81 14.09
CA ALA A 162 -0.93 3.11 14.41
C ALA A 162 -1.47 3.65 15.74
N PRO A 163 -0.62 4.18 16.62
CA PRO A 163 -1.09 4.90 17.79
C PRO A 163 -1.80 6.20 17.37
N ASP A 164 -2.74 6.68 18.17
CA ASP A 164 -3.48 7.91 17.88
C ASP A 164 -2.55 9.12 17.65
N ALA A 165 -1.42 9.14 18.36
CA ALA A 165 -0.41 10.19 18.22
C ALA A 165 0.23 10.23 16.83
N ALA A 166 0.25 9.12 16.10
CA ALA A 166 0.79 9.07 14.75
C ALA A 166 -0.08 9.83 13.73
N ARG A 167 -1.37 10.00 14.00
CA ARG A 167 -2.34 10.69 13.12
C ARG A 167 -2.23 10.25 11.67
N LEU A 168 -2.04 8.95 11.46
CA LEU A 168 -1.74 8.38 10.14
C LEU A 168 -2.92 8.50 9.19
N VAL A 169 -2.71 9.20 8.08
CA VAL A 169 -3.66 9.37 6.98
C VAL A 169 -2.96 9.07 5.67
N PHE A 170 -3.59 8.31 4.79
CA PHE A 170 -3.09 8.13 3.44
C PHE A 170 -3.89 8.96 2.44
N VAL A 171 -3.20 9.59 1.50
CA VAL A 171 -3.81 10.25 0.34
C VAL A 171 -3.32 9.51 -0.91
N ILE A 172 -4.25 8.98 -1.71
CA ILE A 172 -3.95 8.09 -2.82
C ILE A 172 -4.18 8.81 -4.15
N GLU A 173 -3.15 8.85 -4.99
CA GLU A 173 -3.27 9.10 -6.41
C GLU A 173 -3.19 7.78 -7.16
N TRP A 174 -4.24 7.45 -7.91
CA TRP A 174 -4.24 6.26 -8.74
C TRP A 174 -3.93 6.62 -10.19
N GLN A 175 -2.90 6.01 -10.74
CA GLN A 175 -2.42 6.17 -12.10
C GLN A 175 -2.54 4.83 -12.86
N PRO A 176 -3.67 4.55 -13.53
CA PRO A 176 -3.77 3.41 -14.43
C PRO A 176 -3.00 3.70 -15.72
N VAL A 177 -1.95 2.92 -15.96
CA VAL A 177 -1.09 3.04 -17.14
C VAL A 177 -1.27 1.83 -18.03
N THR A 178 -1.43 2.03 -19.33
CA THR A 178 -1.42 0.95 -20.33
C THR A 178 -0.18 1.07 -21.21
N LEU A 179 0.64 0.03 -21.22
CA LEU A 179 1.86 -0.05 -22.02
C LEU A 179 1.60 -0.88 -23.29
N VAL A 180 2.01 -0.34 -24.43
CA VAL A 180 1.91 -1.02 -25.72
C VAL A 180 3.31 -1.45 -26.16
N GLY A 181 3.46 -2.72 -26.54
CA GLY A 181 4.71 -3.23 -27.11
C GLY A 181 5.86 -3.49 -26.12
N VAL A 182 5.60 -3.32 -24.84
CA VAL A 182 6.60 -3.66 -23.79
C VAL A 182 6.58 -5.16 -23.55
N VAL A 183 7.72 -5.81 -23.78
CA VAL A 183 7.87 -7.27 -23.64
C VAL A 183 8.01 -7.65 -22.16
N ASP A 184 7.45 -8.81 -21.78
CA ASP A 184 7.64 -9.37 -20.44
C ASP A 184 9.13 -9.67 -20.19
N PRO A 185 9.76 -9.09 -19.16
CA PRO A 185 11.16 -9.29 -18.86
C PRO A 185 11.55 -10.74 -18.53
N LEU A 186 10.62 -11.63 -18.21
CA LEU A 186 10.94 -13.06 -18.06
C LEU A 186 11.11 -13.80 -19.38
N SER A 187 10.75 -13.20 -20.49
CA SER A 187 11.18 -13.71 -21.80
C SER A 187 12.69 -13.54 -22.03
N ILE A 188 13.37 -12.75 -21.16
CA ILE A 188 14.83 -12.62 -21.17
C ILE A 188 15.40 -13.76 -20.31
N PRO A 189 16.13 -14.73 -20.90
CA PRO A 189 16.73 -15.83 -20.15
C PRO A 189 17.68 -15.33 -19.06
N GLY A 190 17.56 -15.84 -17.86
CA GLY A 190 18.47 -15.53 -16.76
C GLY A 190 18.11 -16.31 -15.49
N PRO A 191 19.10 -16.64 -14.66
CA PRO A 191 18.86 -17.37 -13.43
C PRO A 191 18.01 -16.54 -12.47
N ILE A 192 16.95 -17.16 -11.94
CA ILE A 192 16.05 -16.57 -10.97
C ILE A 192 16.43 -16.90 -9.52
N PRO A 193 17.06 -18.07 -9.23
CA PRO A 193 17.54 -18.35 -7.87
C PRO A 193 18.67 -17.38 -7.50
N ASN A 194 18.54 -16.72 -6.34
CA ASN A 194 19.49 -15.72 -5.82
C ASN A 194 19.58 -14.43 -6.65
N SER A 195 18.45 -13.93 -7.16
CA SER A 195 18.43 -12.65 -7.87
C SER A 195 18.91 -11.52 -6.95
N THR A 196 19.87 -10.74 -7.47
CA THR A 196 20.37 -9.54 -6.80
C THR A 196 19.38 -8.38 -6.98
N PHE A 197 19.58 -7.28 -6.22
CA PHE A 197 18.83 -6.03 -6.45
C PHE A 197 19.00 -5.54 -7.91
N ASP A 198 20.19 -5.68 -8.48
CA ASP A 198 20.47 -5.30 -9.88
C ASP A 198 19.67 -6.13 -10.88
N ASP A 199 19.45 -7.42 -10.59
CA ASP A 199 18.61 -8.28 -11.44
C ASP A 199 17.16 -7.83 -11.41
N GLN A 200 16.64 -7.48 -10.23
CA GLN A 200 15.28 -6.96 -10.07
C GLN A 200 15.13 -5.61 -10.78
N GLU A 201 16.09 -4.70 -10.59
CA GLU A 201 16.11 -3.41 -11.27
C GLU A 201 16.18 -3.57 -12.80
N ASN A 202 16.99 -4.47 -13.30
CA ASN A 202 17.13 -4.74 -14.73
C ASN A 202 15.83 -5.29 -15.35
N ARG A 203 15.01 -6.02 -14.58
CA ARG A 203 13.72 -6.52 -15.01
C ARG A 203 12.64 -5.44 -14.88
N GLU A 204 12.61 -4.77 -13.74
CA GLU A 204 11.63 -3.73 -13.44
C GLU A 204 11.72 -2.56 -14.43
N LYS A 205 12.90 -2.06 -14.73
CA LYS A 205 13.09 -0.90 -15.61
C LYS A 205 12.48 -1.07 -17.01
N GLN A 206 12.31 -2.32 -17.50
CA GLN A 206 11.75 -2.58 -18.82
C GLN A 206 10.29 -2.10 -18.93
N TRP A 207 9.53 -2.15 -17.87
CA TRP A 207 8.14 -1.72 -17.82
C TRP A 207 7.91 -0.50 -16.92
N ARG A 208 8.68 -0.36 -15.82
CA ARG A 208 8.60 0.79 -14.91
C ARG A 208 8.92 2.10 -15.63
N ASP A 209 10.02 2.14 -16.39
CA ASP A 209 10.46 3.37 -17.03
C ASP A 209 9.46 3.86 -18.11
N PRO A 210 8.92 2.99 -18.97
CA PRO A 210 7.76 3.36 -19.80
C PRO A 210 6.52 3.79 -19.00
N ALA A 211 6.24 3.16 -17.86
CA ALA A 211 5.11 3.57 -17.02
C ALA A 211 5.34 4.96 -16.41
N LEU A 212 6.55 5.25 -15.93
CA LEU A 212 6.93 6.59 -15.46
C LEU A 212 6.79 7.63 -16.59
N ALA A 213 7.25 7.31 -17.80
CA ALA A 213 7.10 8.20 -18.94
C ALA A 213 5.63 8.49 -19.28
N ALA A 214 4.75 7.48 -19.18
CA ALA A 214 3.32 7.62 -19.41
C ALA A 214 2.62 8.58 -18.43
N ILE A 215 3.16 8.73 -17.22
CA ILE A 215 2.70 9.70 -16.21
C ILE A 215 3.55 10.99 -16.18
N GLY A 216 4.36 11.23 -17.22
CA GLY A 216 5.15 12.47 -17.38
C GLY A 216 6.41 12.53 -16.49
N GLN A 217 6.92 11.39 -16.03
CA GLN A 217 8.13 11.33 -15.21
C GLN A 217 9.33 10.80 -16.03
N PRO A 218 10.56 11.19 -15.71
CA PRO A 218 11.75 10.62 -16.34
C PRO A 218 11.91 9.14 -15.99
N ALA A 219 12.75 8.43 -16.74
CA ALA A 219 13.09 7.03 -16.49
C ALA A 219 13.92 6.86 -15.22
N GLY A 220 13.90 5.66 -14.65
CA GLY A 220 14.75 5.25 -13.54
C GLY A 220 14.37 5.83 -12.19
N PHE A 221 15.26 5.71 -11.22
CA PHE A 221 15.06 6.24 -9.87
C PHE A 221 14.87 7.76 -9.81
N PRO A 222 15.49 8.58 -10.67
CA PRO A 222 15.14 9.99 -10.76
C PRO A 222 13.65 10.22 -11.01
N GLY A 223 13.01 9.39 -11.85
CA GLY A 223 11.58 9.47 -12.10
C GLY A 223 10.72 9.12 -10.91
N VAL A 224 11.10 8.07 -10.17
CA VAL A 224 10.45 7.73 -8.90
C VAL A 224 10.57 8.88 -7.90
N THR A 225 11.76 9.46 -7.77
CA THR A 225 12.03 10.59 -6.86
C THR A 225 11.23 11.83 -7.27
N ASN A 226 11.20 12.16 -8.56
CA ASN A 226 10.43 13.30 -9.07
C ASN A 226 8.94 13.11 -8.84
N TYR A 227 8.41 11.91 -9.07
CA TYR A 227 7.00 11.63 -8.81
C TYR A 227 6.67 11.76 -7.32
N ARG A 228 7.50 11.22 -6.43
CA ARG A 228 7.36 11.41 -4.99
C ARG A 228 7.34 12.88 -4.59
N ASN A 229 8.25 13.68 -5.15
CA ASN A 229 8.31 15.13 -4.90
C ASN A 229 7.06 15.85 -5.42
N ALA A 230 6.53 15.44 -6.58
CA ALA A 230 5.29 15.97 -7.10
C ALA A 230 4.10 15.66 -6.18
N LEU A 231 4.04 14.45 -5.62
CA LEU A 231 3.02 14.06 -4.63
C LEU A 231 3.11 14.90 -3.35
N LEU A 232 4.33 15.22 -2.88
CA LEU A 232 4.55 16.08 -1.70
C LEU A 232 4.18 17.55 -1.97
N GLY A 233 4.48 18.05 -3.16
CA GLY A 233 4.35 19.47 -3.50
C GLY A 233 2.92 19.92 -3.78
N ARG A 234 1.95 19.00 -3.85
CA ARG A 234 0.57 19.36 -4.21
C ARG A 234 -0.34 19.44 -2.99
N THR A 235 -1.39 20.25 -3.14
CA THR A 235 -2.54 20.23 -2.23
C THR A 235 -3.49 19.14 -2.67
N TRP A 236 -3.76 18.21 -1.78
CA TRP A 236 -4.66 17.09 -2.03
C TRP A 236 -6.12 17.47 -1.82
N TRP A 237 -6.99 16.62 -2.29
CA TRP A 237 -8.41 16.73 -2.04
C TRP A 237 -8.68 16.84 -0.54
N GLY A 238 -9.54 17.78 -0.15
CA GLY A 238 -9.74 18.12 1.26
C GLY A 238 -8.77 19.17 1.82
N GLY A 239 -7.93 19.80 0.97
CA GLY A 239 -6.98 20.83 1.41
C GLY A 239 -5.80 20.26 2.22
N VAL A 240 -5.56 18.96 2.13
CA VAL A 240 -4.53 18.26 2.89
C VAL A 240 -3.19 18.38 2.18
N HIS A 241 -2.11 18.52 2.94
CA HIS A 241 -0.72 18.43 2.47
C HIS A 241 -0.10 17.14 2.99
N ALA A 242 0.69 16.49 2.16
CA ALA A 242 1.39 15.28 2.56
C ALA A 242 2.72 15.62 3.23
N ASP A 243 3.01 14.94 4.33
CA ASP A 243 4.28 15.03 5.04
C ASP A 243 5.34 14.11 4.40
N LYS A 244 4.88 13.03 3.80
CA LYS A 244 5.69 11.97 3.21
C LYS A 244 5.07 11.46 1.93
N SER A 245 5.88 10.81 1.08
CA SER A 245 5.39 10.20 -0.16
C SER A 245 6.06 8.87 -0.43
N ILE A 246 5.27 7.95 -0.95
CA ILE A 246 5.69 6.65 -1.45
C ILE A 246 5.06 6.39 -2.81
N VAL A 247 5.67 5.51 -3.61
CA VAL A 247 5.13 5.08 -4.90
C VAL A 247 4.99 3.57 -4.90
N GLY A 248 3.85 3.06 -5.38
CA GLY A 248 3.62 1.64 -5.58
C GLY A 248 3.40 1.33 -7.04
N PHE A 249 4.11 0.34 -7.54
CA PHE A 249 3.87 -0.24 -8.86
C PHE A 249 3.26 -1.62 -8.70
N VAL A 250 2.14 -1.86 -9.36
CA VAL A 250 1.49 -3.18 -9.40
C VAL A 250 1.31 -3.59 -10.85
N SER A 251 1.79 -4.77 -11.22
CA SER A 251 1.77 -5.24 -12.60
C SER A 251 1.63 -6.76 -12.71
N ARG A 252 1.34 -7.22 -13.93
CA ARG A 252 1.48 -8.64 -14.33
C ARG A 252 2.77 -8.90 -15.11
N TYR A 253 3.63 -7.91 -15.27
CA TYR A 253 4.99 -8.14 -15.77
C TYR A 253 5.77 -8.95 -14.73
N ASN A 254 6.24 -10.10 -15.15
CA ASN A 254 6.84 -11.05 -14.24
C ASN A 254 8.25 -10.62 -13.81
N THR A 255 8.45 -10.49 -12.50
CA THR A 255 9.77 -10.35 -11.87
C THR A 255 10.08 -11.61 -11.07
N ALA A 256 11.30 -11.77 -10.55
CA ALA A 256 11.65 -13.00 -9.83
C ALA A 256 11.03 -13.08 -8.42
N MET A 257 10.40 -12.00 -7.95
CA MET A 257 9.85 -11.89 -6.59
C MET A 257 8.37 -11.50 -6.62
N SER A 258 7.61 -11.94 -5.62
CA SER A 258 6.19 -11.56 -5.47
C SER A 258 6.03 -10.08 -5.17
N ALA A 259 6.90 -9.52 -4.33
CA ALA A 259 6.95 -8.10 -4.03
C ALA A 259 8.31 -7.72 -3.45
N TYR A 260 8.61 -6.44 -3.45
CA TYR A 260 9.76 -5.85 -2.75
C TYR A 260 9.60 -4.34 -2.61
N ALA A 261 10.31 -3.75 -1.64
CA ALA A 261 10.37 -2.31 -1.44
C ALA A 261 11.82 -1.82 -1.39
N ALA A 262 12.13 -0.76 -2.13
CA ALA A 262 13.42 -0.12 -2.11
C ALA A 262 13.37 1.29 -2.69
N MET A 263 14.23 2.18 -2.23
CA MET A 263 14.45 3.51 -2.81
C MET A 263 13.18 4.34 -2.99
N GLY A 264 12.27 4.26 -2.02
CA GLY A 264 11.03 5.05 -1.98
C GLY A 264 9.88 4.49 -2.82
N ARG A 265 10.01 3.29 -3.36
CA ARG A 265 8.95 2.58 -4.05
C ARG A 265 8.75 1.17 -3.52
N LEU A 266 7.54 0.67 -3.66
CA LEU A 266 7.22 -0.74 -3.58
C LEU A 266 6.80 -1.26 -4.96
N VAL A 267 7.04 -2.54 -5.20
CA VAL A 267 6.65 -3.25 -6.42
C VAL A 267 5.91 -4.52 -6.03
N VAL A 268 4.74 -4.74 -6.61
CA VAL A 268 3.97 -5.97 -6.44
C VAL A 268 3.80 -6.64 -7.80
N ASN A 269 4.25 -7.87 -7.87
CA ASN A 269 4.19 -8.74 -9.04
C ASN A 269 3.01 -9.72 -8.89
N LEU A 270 1.91 -9.47 -9.59
CA LEU A 270 0.72 -10.30 -9.45
C LEU A 270 0.93 -11.77 -9.82
N PRO A 271 1.61 -12.13 -10.94
CA PRO A 271 1.85 -13.53 -11.27
C PRO A 271 2.54 -14.31 -10.15
N GLN A 272 3.53 -13.71 -9.50
CA GLN A 272 4.23 -14.35 -8.39
C GLN A 272 3.37 -14.34 -7.12
N THR A 273 2.68 -13.22 -6.85
CA THR A 273 1.75 -13.10 -5.71
C THR A 273 0.58 -14.08 -5.83
N ASP A 274 0.10 -14.40 -7.05
CA ASP A 274 -0.94 -15.40 -7.28
C ASP A 274 -0.49 -16.81 -6.91
N VAL A 275 0.79 -17.12 -7.12
CA VAL A 275 1.39 -18.41 -6.76
C VAL A 275 1.74 -18.45 -5.28
N PHE A 276 2.37 -17.37 -4.79
CA PHE A 276 2.81 -17.24 -3.41
C PHE A 276 2.94 -15.76 -3.01
N PRO A 277 2.36 -15.34 -1.89
CA PRO A 277 1.57 -16.12 -0.91
C PRO A 277 0.13 -16.42 -1.32
N GLY A 278 -0.30 -16.04 -2.51
CA GLY A 278 -1.65 -16.15 -3.04
C GLY A 278 -2.39 -14.82 -3.06
N ARG A 279 -3.28 -14.63 -4.04
CA ARG A 279 -4.02 -13.39 -4.32
C ARG A 279 -4.75 -12.84 -3.09
N ILE A 280 -5.26 -13.71 -2.24
CA ILE A 280 -5.98 -13.35 -1.01
C ILE A 280 -5.10 -12.62 0.01
N HIS A 281 -3.79 -12.60 -0.17
CA HIS A 281 -2.83 -11.95 0.73
C HIS A 281 -2.24 -10.66 0.15
N ILE A 282 -2.76 -10.12 -0.95
CA ILE A 282 -2.23 -8.90 -1.58
C ILE A 282 -2.20 -7.71 -0.61
N ASP A 283 -3.17 -7.63 0.30
CA ASP A 283 -3.23 -6.62 1.35
C ASP A 283 -2.06 -6.72 2.33
N ARG A 284 -1.72 -7.94 2.74
CA ARG A 284 -0.57 -8.21 3.63
C ARG A 284 0.74 -7.88 2.93
N VAL A 285 0.86 -8.29 1.67
CA VAL A 285 2.04 -8.00 0.82
C VAL A 285 2.25 -6.50 0.71
N VAL A 286 1.20 -5.75 0.35
CA VAL A 286 1.29 -4.29 0.21
C VAL A 286 1.64 -3.62 1.53
N ALA A 287 1.00 -4.02 2.64
CA ALA A 287 1.29 -3.46 3.96
C ALA A 287 2.71 -3.76 4.42
N HIS A 288 3.20 -4.99 4.18
CA HIS A 288 4.56 -5.42 4.47
C HIS A 288 5.59 -4.56 3.72
N GLU A 289 5.43 -4.42 2.40
CA GLU A 289 6.31 -3.61 1.57
C GLU A 289 6.25 -2.12 1.92
N MET A 290 5.07 -1.62 2.32
CA MET A 290 4.97 -0.26 2.86
C MET A 290 5.80 -0.08 4.13
N CYS A 291 5.79 -1.05 5.05
CA CYS A 291 6.59 -0.98 6.27
C CYS A 291 8.10 -0.89 5.97
N HIS A 292 8.60 -1.58 4.96
CA HIS A 292 9.99 -1.46 4.52
C HIS A 292 10.38 -0.05 4.08
N LEU A 293 9.45 0.70 3.45
CA LEU A 293 9.70 2.09 3.07
C LEU A 293 9.84 3.03 4.28
N PHE A 294 9.47 2.55 5.47
CA PHE A 294 9.62 3.21 6.76
C PHE A 294 10.58 2.44 7.68
N GLU A 295 11.56 1.77 7.07
CA GLU A 295 12.71 1.14 7.73
C GLU A 295 12.39 -0.14 8.55
N ALA A 296 11.17 -0.69 8.49
CA ALA A 296 10.93 -1.99 9.09
C ALA A 296 11.76 -3.08 8.43
N GLN A 297 12.27 -4.00 9.24
CA GLN A 297 13.09 -5.12 8.80
C GLN A 297 12.24 -6.38 8.66
N ASP A 298 12.62 -7.28 7.74
CA ASP A 298 12.09 -8.62 7.71
C ASP A 298 12.35 -9.36 9.01
N GLU A 299 11.39 -10.15 9.46
CA GLU A 299 11.48 -10.92 10.70
C GLU A 299 11.41 -12.44 10.45
N TYR A 300 11.23 -12.89 9.18
CA TYR A 300 11.23 -14.29 8.79
C TYR A 300 12.65 -14.82 8.50
N ASP A 301 12.75 -16.04 7.99
CA ASP A 301 14.03 -16.72 7.73
C ASP A 301 14.95 -15.90 6.81
N GLY A 302 16.22 -15.78 7.22
CA GLY A 302 17.20 -14.92 6.53
C GLY A 302 17.28 -13.48 7.04
N CYS A 303 16.43 -13.09 8.02
CA CYS A 303 16.51 -11.78 8.66
C CYS A 303 17.81 -11.62 9.48
N ALA A 304 18.20 -10.37 9.69
CA ALA A 304 19.39 -10.00 10.45
C ALA A 304 19.01 -9.44 11.83
N PRO A 305 19.19 -10.23 12.92
CA PRO A 305 18.65 -9.87 14.25
C PRO A 305 19.31 -8.65 14.90
N PHE A 306 20.54 -8.33 14.51
CA PHE A 306 21.32 -7.24 15.14
C PHE A 306 21.39 -5.98 14.28
N VAL A 307 20.71 -5.95 13.14
CA VAL A 307 20.61 -4.73 12.33
C VAL A 307 19.68 -3.75 13.04
N MET A 308 20.16 -2.56 13.27
CA MET A 308 19.38 -1.46 13.83
C MET A 308 18.74 -0.64 12.71
N SER A 309 17.48 -0.29 12.88
CA SER A 309 16.73 0.50 11.91
C SER A 309 15.69 1.40 12.56
N GLY A 310 15.11 2.27 11.77
CA GLY A 310 14.11 3.22 12.21
C GLY A 310 14.67 4.35 13.10
N PRO A 311 13.81 5.32 13.46
CA PRO A 311 14.22 6.51 14.18
C PRO A 311 14.72 6.24 15.59
N PHE A 312 14.36 5.09 16.16
CA PHE A 312 14.80 4.69 17.51
C PHE A 312 16.02 3.76 17.48
N HIS A 313 16.61 3.51 16.30
CA HIS A 313 17.72 2.55 16.13
C HIS A 313 17.44 1.20 16.82
N ALA A 314 16.21 0.72 16.64
CA ALA A 314 15.78 -0.53 17.23
C ALA A 314 16.44 -1.73 16.51
N VAL A 315 16.90 -2.70 17.28
CA VAL A 315 17.37 -3.98 16.73
C VAL A 315 16.19 -4.81 16.21
N ASN A 316 16.46 -5.72 15.29
CA ASN A 316 15.44 -6.66 14.79
C ASN A 316 15.26 -7.84 15.76
N GLY A 317 14.69 -7.55 16.95
CA GLY A 317 14.59 -8.54 18.03
C GLY A 317 13.58 -9.65 17.78
N ASN A 318 12.61 -9.47 16.87
CA ASN A 318 11.64 -10.49 16.48
C ASN A 318 12.11 -11.36 15.30
N CYS A 319 13.33 -11.12 14.80
CA CYS A 319 13.92 -11.95 13.77
C CYS A 319 13.97 -13.43 14.22
N ILE A 320 13.46 -14.35 13.40
CA ILE A 320 13.42 -15.79 13.71
C ILE A 320 14.81 -16.36 13.97
N SER A 321 15.84 -15.77 13.36
CA SER A 321 17.26 -16.16 13.54
C SER A 321 17.90 -15.51 14.77
N ASN A 322 17.14 -14.79 15.62
CA ASN A 322 17.69 -14.14 16.80
C ASN A 322 18.01 -15.18 17.90
N PRO A 323 19.30 -15.42 18.21
CA PRO A 323 19.70 -16.40 19.21
C PRO A 323 19.31 -15.99 20.64
N LEU A 324 18.92 -14.72 20.86
CA LEU A 324 18.51 -14.20 22.16
C LEU A 324 16.99 -14.21 22.34
N ALA A 325 16.21 -14.61 21.33
CA ALA A 325 14.75 -14.71 21.42
C ALA A 325 14.33 -15.95 22.24
N THR A 326 14.41 -15.85 23.57
CA THR A 326 14.08 -16.93 24.52
C THR A 326 12.60 -17.29 24.55
N LEU A 327 11.71 -16.41 24.08
CA LEU A 327 10.24 -16.56 24.11
C LEU A 327 9.66 -16.96 22.75
N GLY A 328 10.49 -17.18 21.73
CA GLY A 328 10.04 -17.39 20.36
C GLY A 328 9.65 -16.10 19.63
N GLN A 329 9.31 -16.23 18.37
CA GLN A 329 8.92 -15.12 17.52
C GLN A 329 7.48 -14.66 17.84
N ALA A 330 7.28 -13.36 18.08
CA ALA A 330 5.94 -12.80 18.22
C ALA A 330 5.22 -12.77 16.86
N PRO A 331 3.89 -12.99 16.81
CA PRO A 331 3.11 -12.81 15.60
C PRO A 331 3.26 -11.39 15.06
N CYS A 332 3.61 -11.27 13.77
CA CYS A 332 3.90 -9.98 13.15
C CYS A 332 3.69 -10.02 11.64
N LEU A 333 3.28 -8.89 11.07
CA LEU A 333 3.18 -8.70 9.64
C LEU A 333 4.54 -8.93 8.96
N MET A 334 5.63 -8.37 9.53
CA MET A 334 6.99 -8.52 8.99
C MET A 334 7.57 -9.92 9.17
N ALA A 335 6.97 -10.73 10.05
CA ALA A 335 7.26 -12.16 10.19
C ALA A 335 6.38 -13.04 9.27
N GLY A 336 5.41 -12.45 8.59
CA GLY A 336 4.45 -13.19 7.77
C GLY A 336 3.50 -14.09 8.57
N THR A 337 3.24 -13.78 9.83
CA THR A 337 2.48 -14.62 10.76
C THR A 337 1.24 -13.95 11.34
N SER A 338 1.00 -12.67 11.06
CA SER A 338 -0.13 -11.89 11.56
C SER A 338 -0.46 -10.73 10.60
N ASP A 339 -1.61 -10.09 10.79
CA ASP A 339 -1.97 -8.80 10.22
C ASP A 339 -1.51 -7.63 11.10
N ASP A 340 -1.09 -7.94 12.33
CA ASP A 340 -0.64 -6.94 13.30
C ASP A 340 0.87 -6.68 13.18
N LEU A 341 1.29 -5.52 13.70
CA LEU A 341 2.69 -5.16 13.83
C LEU A 341 3.16 -5.45 15.25
N CYS A 342 4.24 -6.21 15.39
CA CYS A 342 4.86 -6.44 16.68
C CYS A 342 5.57 -5.16 17.21
N ASN A 343 6.01 -5.19 18.47
CA ASN A 343 6.66 -4.04 19.08
C ASN A 343 7.96 -3.63 18.38
N TRP A 344 8.71 -4.58 17.84
CA TRP A 344 9.93 -4.33 17.09
C TRP A 344 9.64 -3.57 15.80
N THR A 345 8.68 -4.05 15.01
CA THR A 345 8.24 -3.37 13.79
C THR A 345 7.68 -1.97 14.12
N LYS A 346 6.89 -1.82 15.20
CA LYS A 346 6.40 -0.50 15.65
C LYS A 346 7.54 0.45 16.00
N ALA A 347 8.63 -0.05 16.59
CA ALA A 347 9.82 0.76 16.85
C ALA A 347 10.55 1.14 15.55
N HIS A 348 10.67 0.22 14.60
CA HIS A 348 11.27 0.50 13.28
C HIS A 348 10.51 1.59 12.53
N VAL A 349 9.18 1.54 12.49
CA VAL A 349 8.37 2.56 11.81
C VAL A 349 8.15 3.83 12.63
N GLY A 350 8.76 3.93 13.82
CA GLY A 350 8.76 5.15 14.62
C GLY A 350 7.55 5.37 15.52
N TRP A 351 6.75 4.35 15.81
CA TRP A 351 5.53 4.51 16.61
C TRP A 351 5.74 4.41 18.11
N GLN A 352 6.76 3.72 18.55
CA GLN A 352 7.10 3.63 19.97
C GLN A 352 8.60 3.42 20.14
N PRO A 353 9.22 3.99 21.19
CA PRO A 353 10.56 3.61 21.54
C PRO A 353 10.59 2.12 21.92
N PHE A 354 11.75 1.54 21.78
CA PHE A 354 12.00 0.14 22.10
C PHE A 354 11.47 -0.23 23.50
N PRO A 355 10.80 -1.40 23.66
CA PRO A 355 10.35 -1.87 24.97
C PRO A 355 11.51 -2.24 25.90
#